data_cb451ae5f4a23d7c9c33640208dd9124
#
_entry.id   cb451ae5f4a23d7c9c33640208dd9124
#
_cell.length_a   1.000
_cell.length_b   1.000
_cell.length_c   1.000
_cell.angle_alpha   90.00
_cell.angle_beta   90.00
_cell.angle_gamma   90.00
#
_symmetry.space_group_name_H-M   'P 1'
#
loop_
_entity.id
_entity.type
_entity.pdbx_description
1 polymer ?
#
loop_
_entity_poly.entity_id
_entity_poly.type
_entity_poly.pdbx_seq_one_letter_code
_entity_poly.pdbx_strand_id
1 'polypeptide(L)'
;MAKQDYIFTSESVSEGHPDKVCDIISDSVLDLYLSKFPESRVACETLVTTNTVVIAGEVRGPDIKSDEIEKLIRSRVKDIGYEQEGFHWKNLKFTNYLHSQSQDIAAGVDSSGNKDEGAGDQGIMFGYACTETKDLMPAPISYSHKVLQLMSEARKSGKEKFLRPDSKSQFSVIYEKGKPKGISSIVVSTQHEENIDQEKVKEIVRPYVLSVIPKGWMCDEKHFYVNPTGRFVIGGPDGDSGLTGRKIIVDTYGGAAPHGGGAFSGKDPTKVDRSAAYVARYLAKNIVAAGVAEKCLIQLSYAIGVSQPLSIYIDLFDSEDNKSKKIEEIISKNFNLSPRGIRELLKLNKPIYQKTAAYGHFGRQPEDNGSFSWEKTDLIKYFQSKV
;
A
#
# COMPACT_ATOMS: atom_id res chain seq x y z
N MET A 1 23.32 -8.70 21.51
CA MET A 1 23.35 -7.40 22.23
C MET A 1 21.94 -7.04 22.63
N ALA A 2 21.68 -6.59 23.87
CA ALA A 2 20.37 -6.09 24.26
C ALA A 2 20.03 -4.89 23.35
N LYS A 3 18.85 -4.91 22.72
CA LYS A 3 18.38 -3.76 21.92
C LYS A 3 18.22 -2.57 22.87
N GLN A 4 18.86 -1.44 22.52
CA GLN A 4 18.67 -0.18 23.26
C GLN A 4 17.21 0.28 23.10
N ASP A 5 16.73 1.08 24.05
CA ASP A 5 15.45 1.75 23.95
C ASP A 5 15.55 2.85 22.86
N TYR A 6 14.50 2.99 22.07
CA TYR A 6 14.45 3.95 20.95
C TYR A 6 13.02 4.42 20.67
N ILE A 7 12.92 5.50 19.92
CA ILE A 7 11.65 5.96 19.36
C ILE A 7 11.69 5.69 17.83
N PHE A 8 10.63 5.09 17.32
CA PHE A 8 10.48 4.86 15.88
C PHE A 8 9.18 5.50 15.37
N THR A 9 9.29 6.19 14.25
CA THR A 9 8.20 6.99 13.69
C THR A 9 7.83 6.52 12.29
N SER A 10 6.52 6.42 12.04
CA SER A 10 5.98 6.23 10.71
C SER A 10 4.84 7.22 10.45
N GLU A 11 4.62 7.52 9.19
CA GLU A 11 3.53 8.37 8.73
C GLU A 11 2.61 7.65 7.75
N SER A 12 1.39 8.15 7.62
CA SER A 12 0.43 7.75 6.60
C SER A 12 -0.28 8.96 6.02
N VAL A 13 -0.88 8.78 4.86
CA VAL A 13 -1.72 9.79 4.20
C VAL A 13 -3.05 9.18 3.78
N SER A 14 -4.10 10.01 3.76
CA SER A 14 -5.45 9.57 3.39
C SER A 14 -5.61 9.37 1.88
N GLU A 15 -6.74 8.81 1.49
CA GLU A 15 -7.16 8.66 0.09
C GLU A 15 -7.24 9.98 -0.68
N GLY A 16 -7.43 11.11 0.04
CA GLY A 16 -7.51 12.45 -0.55
C GLY A 16 -6.15 13.14 -0.71
N HIS A 17 -5.06 12.59 -0.19
CA HIS A 17 -3.74 13.12 -0.44
C HIS A 17 -3.43 13.09 -1.95
N PRO A 18 -2.83 14.14 -2.56
CA PRO A 18 -2.61 14.21 -4.02
C PRO A 18 -1.99 12.96 -4.62
N ASP A 19 -0.92 12.44 -4.02
CA ASP A 19 -0.26 11.22 -4.51
C ASP A 19 -1.20 9.99 -4.40
N LYS A 20 -2.04 9.92 -3.36
CA LYS A 20 -3.00 8.82 -3.21
C LYS A 20 -4.20 8.93 -4.14
N VAL A 21 -4.61 10.13 -4.49
CA VAL A 21 -5.57 10.36 -5.60
C VAL A 21 -5.02 9.74 -6.89
N CYS A 22 -3.73 9.96 -7.19
CA CYS A 22 -3.07 9.36 -8.34
C CYS A 22 -3.05 7.83 -8.27
N ASP A 23 -2.67 7.26 -7.14
CA ASP A 23 -2.62 5.81 -6.94
C ASP A 23 -4.01 5.17 -7.11
N ILE A 24 -5.07 5.79 -6.57
CA ILE A 24 -6.45 5.34 -6.72
C ILE A 24 -6.90 5.39 -8.19
N ILE A 25 -6.57 6.45 -8.92
CA ILE A 25 -6.89 6.58 -10.33
C ILE A 25 -6.17 5.50 -11.14
N SER A 26 -4.87 5.35 -10.96
CA SER A 26 -4.04 4.36 -11.65
C SER A 26 -4.53 2.92 -11.41
N ASP A 27 -4.84 2.56 -10.17
CA ASP A 27 -5.38 1.24 -9.83
C ASP A 27 -6.83 1.05 -10.30
N SER A 28 -7.62 2.12 -10.39
CA SER A 28 -8.97 2.04 -10.97
C SER A 28 -8.93 1.78 -12.48
N VAL A 29 -7.97 2.37 -13.19
CA VAL A 29 -7.74 2.08 -14.62
C VAL A 29 -7.29 0.62 -14.77
N LEU A 30 -6.37 0.14 -13.94
CA LEU A 30 -5.96 -1.26 -13.93
C LEU A 30 -7.17 -2.20 -13.73
N ASP A 31 -7.99 -1.94 -12.72
CA ASP A 31 -9.18 -2.75 -12.41
C ASP A 31 -10.20 -2.74 -13.56
N LEU A 32 -10.35 -1.63 -14.26
CA LEU A 32 -11.21 -1.54 -15.43
C LEU A 32 -10.75 -2.50 -16.56
N TYR A 33 -9.44 -2.53 -16.85
CA TYR A 33 -8.88 -3.45 -17.84
C TYR A 33 -9.03 -4.92 -17.39
N LEU A 34 -8.67 -5.24 -16.15
CA LEU A 34 -8.75 -6.61 -15.61
C LEU A 34 -10.20 -7.12 -15.52
N SER A 35 -11.18 -6.23 -15.30
CA SER A 35 -12.60 -6.60 -15.27
C SER A 35 -13.11 -7.06 -16.62
N LYS A 36 -12.56 -6.52 -17.71
CA LYS A 36 -12.92 -6.89 -19.09
C LYS A 36 -12.10 -8.06 -19.62
N PHE A 37 -10.84 -8.13 -19.25
CA PHE A 37 -9.94 -9.21 -19.64
C PHE A 37 -8.86 -9.45 -18.55
N PRO A 38 -8.93 -10.56 -17.79
CA PRO A 38 -8.03 -10.84 -16.68
C PRO A 38 -6.55 -10.91 -17.04
N GLU A 39 -6.20 -11.14 -18.30
CA GLU A 39 -4.81 -11.19 -18.80
C GLU A 39 -4.33 -9.84 -19.35
N SER A 40 -5.07 -8.75 -19.13
CA SER A 40 -4.64 -7.41 -19.54
C SER A 40 -3.31 -7.04 -18.92
N ARG A 41 -2.46 -6.36 -19.70
CA ARG A 41 -1.20 -5.77 -19.24
C ARG A 41 -1.42 -4.27 -19.12
N VAL A 42 -1.09 -3.73 -17.97
CA VAL A 42 -1.33 -2.31 -17.67
C VAL A 42 -0.13 -1.77 -16.89
N ALA A 43 0.37 -0.64 -17.34
CA ALA A 43 1.25 0.24 -16.61
C ALA A 43 0.67 1.65 -16.76
N CYS A 44 -0.07 2.12 -15.77
CA CYS A 44 -0.77 3.40 -15.79
C CYS A 44 -0.22 4.32 -14.71
N GLU A 45 0.39 5.40 -15.12
CA GLU A 45 0.85 6.48 -14.25
C GLU A 45 -0.13 7.65 -14.31
N THR A 46 -0.35 8.31 -13.17
CA THR A 46 -1.25 9.45 -13.04
C THR A 46 -0.52 10.65 -12.47
N LEU A 47 -0.82 11.83 -12.99
CA LEU A 47 -0.47 13.13 -12.43
C LEU A 47 -1.75 13.90 -12.13
N VAL A 48 -1.84 14.52 -10.95
CA VAL A 48 -2.91 15.45 -10.60
C VAL A 48 -2.34 16.79 -10.15
N THR A 49 -3.04 17.85 -10.48
CA THR A 49 -2.80 19.21 -9.97
C THR A 49 -4.13 19.99 -10.04
N THR A 50 -4.13 21.30 -9.78
CA THR A 50 -5.34 22.13 -9.81
C THR A 50 -6.21 21.84 -11.03
N ASN A 51 -7.42 21.34 -10.76
CA ASN A 51 -8.44 20.92 -11.75
C ASN A 51 -7.90 20.15 -12.98
N THR A 52 -6.84 19.35 -12.79
CA THR A 52 -6.21 18.60 -13.90
C THR A 52 -5.89 17.18 -13.48
N VAL A 53 -6.20 16.22 -14.33
CA VAL A 53 -5.80 14.82 -14.25
C VAL A 53 -5.20 14.39 -15.58
N VAL A 54 -3.99 13.87 -15.54
CA VAL A 54 -3.28 13.30 -16.68
C VAL A 54 -2.95 11.85 -16.38
N ILE A 55 -3.26 10.95 -17.31
CA ILE A 55 -2.80 9.57 -17.25
C ILE A 55 -1.90 9.27 -18.44
N ALA A 56 -0.87 8.46 -18.23
CA ALA A 56 0.08 8.05 -19.26
C ALA A 56 0.55 6.61 -18.97
N GLY A 57 1.07 5.95 -20.01
CA GLY A 57 1.62 4.61 -19.88
C GLY A 57 1.19 3.65 -20.97
N GLU A 58 1.45 2.36 -20.77
CA GLU A 58 1.24 1.33 -21.76
C GLU A 58 0.16 0.32 -21.33
N VAL A 59 -0.65 -0.10 -22.29
CA VAL A 59 -1.69 -1.09 -22.09
C VAL A 59 -1.67 -2.14 -23.20
N ARG A 60 -2.01 -3.38 -22.86
CA ARG A 60 -2.30 -4.47 -23.79
C ARG A 60 -3.54 -5.21 -23.26
N GLY A 61 -4.64 -5.07 -23.97
CA GLY A 61 -5.93 -5.61 -23.54
C GLY A 61 -7.05 -5.17 -24.46
N PRO A 62 -8.30 -5.16 -23.99
CA PRO A 62 -9.43 -4.68 -24.78
C PRO A 62 -9.31 -3.19 -25.10
N ASP A 63 -9.88 -2.81 -26.24
CA ASP A 63 -9.99 -1.39 -26.59
C ASP A 63 -11.02 -0.71 -25.68
N ILE A 64 -10.52 0.15 -24.78
CA ILE A 64 -11.36 0.93 -23.85
C ILE A 64 -11.31 2.40 -24.29
N LYS A 65 -12.48 2.95 -24.59
CA LYS A 65 -12.59 4.35 -25.05
C LYS A 65 -12.18 5.32 -23.93
N SER A 66 -11.52 6.39 -24.32
CA SER A 66 -11.08 7.45 -23.41
C SER A 66 -12.23 8.02 -22.57
N ASP A 67 -13.43 8.17 -23.14
CA ASP A 67 -14.62 8.64 -22.42
C ASP A 67 -15.06 7.69 -21.28
N GLU A 68 -14.85 6.39 -21.45
CA GLU A 68 -15.17 5.41 -20.39
C GLU A 68 -14.16 5.55 -19.22
N ILE A 69 -12.90 5.72 -19.54
CA ILE A 69 -11.83 5.96 -18.55
C ILE A 69 -12.09 7.30 -17.83
N GLU A 70 -12.44 8.36 -18.55
CA GLU A 70 -12.75 9.65 -17.96
C GLU A 70 -13.94 9.58 -16.99
N LYS A 71 -15.01 8.89 -17.35
CA LYS A 71 -16.18 8.69 -16.47
C LYS A 71 -15.78 7.94 -15.19
N LEU A 72 -14.93 6.92 -15.30
CA LEU A 72 -14.40 6.20 -14.15
C LEU A 72 -13.61 7.13 -13.24
N ILE A 73 -12.67 7.90 -13.79
CA ILE A 73 -11.82 8.83 -13.02
C ILE A 73 -12.67 9.87 -12.29
N ARG A 74 -13.63 10.49 -12.96
CA ARG A 74 -14.55 11.44 -12.35
C ARG A 74 -15.35 10.83 -11.21
N SER A 75 -15.81 9.58 -11.39
CA SER A 75 -16.47 8.83 -10.32
C SER A 75 -15.53 8.63 -9.11
N ARG A 76 -14.26 8.27 -9.31
CA ARG A 76 -13.29 8.09 -8.22
C ARG A 76 -13.00 9.40 -7.49
N VAL A 77 -12.80 10.50 -8.22
CA VAL A 77 -12.59 11.83 -7.61
C VAL A 77 -13.82 12.25 -6.78
N LYS A 78 -15.04 11.94 -7.27
CA LYS A 78 -16.29 12.15 -6.53
C LYS A 78 -16.36 11.27 -5.26
N ASP A 79 -16.02 9.98 -5.36
CA ASP A 79 -16.05 9.02 -4.25
C ASP A 79 -15.04 9.39 -3.15
N ILE A 80 -13.91 9.99 -3.52
CA ILE A 80 -12.94 10.57 -2.57
C ILE A 80 -13.57 11.77 -1.86
N GLY A 81 -14.45 12.53 -2.52
CA GLY A 81 -15.17 13.67 -1.96
C GLY A 81 -14.66 15.03 -2.41
N TYR A 82 -14.00 15.11 -3.56
CA TYR A 82 -13.52 16.39 -4.11
C TYR A 82 -14.59 17.14 -4.89
N GLU A 83 -15.11 18.18 -4.26
CA GLU A 83 -16.08 19.15 -4.79
C GLU A 83 -15.65 20.60 -4.48
N GLN A 84 -14.34 20.87 -4.40
CA GLN A 84 -13.80 22.20 -4.15
C GLN A 84 -13.43 22.90 -5.46
N GLU A 85 -13.35 24.25 -5.43
CA GLU A 85 -13.15 25.08 -6.63
C GLU A 85 -11.92 24.65 -7.43
N GLY A 86 -10.77 24.45 -6.75
CA GLY A 86 -9.50 24.08 -7.39
C GLY A 86 -9.33 22.60 -7.70
N PHE A 87 -10.24 21.72 -7.26
CA PHE A 87 -10.26 20.30 -7.66
C PHE A 87 -11.66 19.71 -7.51
N HIS A 88 -12.37 19.60 -8.66
CA HIS A 88 -13.77 19.20 -8.66
C HIS A 88 -14.03 18.13 -9.73
N TRP A 89 -14.67 17.02 -9.34
CA TRP A 89 -14.94 15.89 -10.24
C TRP A 89 -15.70 16.24 -11.53
N LYS A 90 -16.55 17.29 -11.53
CA LYS A 90 -17.23 17.78 -12.74
C LYS A 90 -16.35 18.62 -13.66
N ASN A 91 -15.48 19.44 -13.07
CA ASN A 91 -14.82 20.55 -13.76
C ASN A 91 -13.38 20.25 -14.16
N LEU A 92 -12.78 19.16 -13.61
CA LEU A 92 -11.39 18.78 -13.90
C LEU A 92 -11.19 18.56 -15.41
N LYS A 93 -10.00 18.94 -15.88
CA LYS A 93 -9.52 18.63 -17.24
C LYS A 93 -8.87 17.26 -17.21
N PHE A 94 -9.29 16.38 -18.11
CA PHE A 94 -8.72 15.05 -18.25
C PHE A 94 -7.91 14.95 -19.54
N THR A 95 -6.73 14.37 -19.44
CA THR A 95 -5.86 14.08 -20.59
C THR A 95 -5.39 12.63 -20.52
N ASN A 96 -5.56 11.89 -21.61
CA ASN A 96 -5.20 10.49 -21.71
C ASN A 96 -4.06 10.30 -22.73
N TYR A 97 -2.91 9.83 -22.24
CA TYR A 97 -1.72 9.44 -23.01
C TYR A 97 -1.42 7.94 -22.91
N LEU A 98 -2.43 7.12 -22.56
CA LEU A 98 -2.26 5.66 -22.64
C LEU A 98 -2.13 5.24 -24.09
N HIS A 99 -1.17 4.37 -24.36
CA HIS A 99 -0.91 3.82 -25.69
C HIS A 99 -0.64 2.30 -25.63
N SER A 100 -0.65 1.64 -26.79
CA SER A 100 -0.39 0.20 -26.85
C SER A 100 1.05 -0.15 -26.49
N GLN A 101 1.23 -1.23 -25.71
CA GLN A 101 2.55 -1.74 -25.33
C GLN A 101 3.41 -2.07 -26.55
N SER A 102 4.70 -1.75 -26.50
CA SER A 102 5.68 -2.11 -27.53
C SER A 102 5.77 -3.63 -27.72
N GLN A 103 5.87 -4.07 -28.98
CA GLN A 103 6.02 -5.48 -29.34
C GLN A 103 7.35 -6.06 -28.84
N ASP A 104 8.41 -5.26 -28.73
CA ASP A 104 9.74 -5.70 -28.25
C ASP A 104 9.71 -6.09 -26.78
N ILE A 105 9.00 -5.33 -25.94
CA ILE A 105 8.81 -5.64 -24.52
C ILE A 105 7.97 -6.93 -24.38
N ALA A 106 6.92 -7.08 -25.16
CA ALA A 106 6.07 -8.26 -25.15
C ALA A 106 6.84 -9.54 -25.50
N ALA A 107 7.71 -9.51 -26.52
CA ALA A 107 8.50 -10.68 -26.94
C ALA A 107 9.50 -11.16 -25.88
N GLY A 108 10.03 -10.26 -25.04
CA GLY A 108 10.98 -10.60 -23.97
C GLY A 108 10.34 -11.26 -22.75
N VAL A 109 9.05 -11.02 -22.51
CA VAL A 109 8.34 -11.36 -21.27
C VAL A 109 7.34 -12.50 -21.46
N ASP A 110 6.71 -12.60 -22.64
CA ASP A 110 5.67 -13.59 -22.88
C ASP A 110 6.24 -15.03 -22.95
N SER A 111 5.46 -15.97 -22.43
CA SER A 111 5.75 -17.40 -22.59
C SER A 111 5.71 -17.80 -24.06
N SER A 112 6.73 -18.46 -24.56
CA SER A 112 6.77 -19.01 -25.92
C SER A 112 7.35 -20.42 -25.91
N GLY A 113 6.62 -21.39 -26.45
CA GLY A 113 7.03 -22.80 -26.44
C GLY A 113 7.19 -23.35 -25.03
N ASN A 114 8.40 -23.86 -24.71
CA ASN A 114 8.72 -24.42 -23.38
C ASN A 114 9.24 -23.37 -22.36
N LYS A 115 9.28 -22.09 -22.72
CA LYS A 115 9.76 -21.03 -21.85
C LYS A 115 8.61 -20.51 -20.98
N ASP A 116 8.76 -20.56 -19.66
CA ASP A 116 7.83 -19.92 -18.72
C ASP A 116 7.93 -18.39 -18.82
N GLU A 117 6.88 -17.71 -18.38
CA GLU A 117 6.81 -16.24 -18.35
C GLU A 117 7.95 -15.67 -17.49
N GLY A 118 8.80 -14.84 -18.09
CA GLY A 118 9.91 -14.18 -17.40
C GLY A 118 9.46 -12.91 -16.66
N ALA A 119 10.26 -12.47 -15.70
CA ALA A 119 10.03 -11.17 -15.07
C ALA A 119 10.16 -10.04 -16.11
N GLY A 120 9.25 -9.08 -16.05
CA GLY A 120 9.20 -7.94 -16.98
C GLY A 120 10.29 -6.91 -16.75
N ASP A 121 10.96 -6.97 -15.61
CA ASP A 121 12.07 -6.09 -15.23
C ASP A 121 12.98 -6.79 -14.22
N GLN A 122 14.15 -6.21 -13.99
CA GLN A 122 14.98 -6.52 -12.84
C GLN A 122 14.44 -5.81 -11.60
N GLY A 123 14.72 -6.35 -10.40
CA GLY A 123 14.33 -5.66 -9.17
C GLY A 123 14.56 -6.49 -7.92
N ILE A 124 14.41 -5.82 -6.77
CA ILE A 124 14.40 -6.42 -5.44
C ILE A 124 13.10 -6.07 -4.75
N MET A 125 12.45 -7.05 -4.13
CA MET A 125 11.18 -6.88 -3.45
C MET A 125 11.27 -7.43 -2.04
N PHE A 126 10.61 -6.76 -1.10
CA PHE A 126 10.65 -7.11 0.30
C PHE A 126 9.28 -7.47 0.85
N GLY A 127 9.23 -8.50 1.67
CA GLY A 127 8.11 -8.83 2.54
C GLY A 127 8.55 -8.78 4.00
N TYR A 128 7.69 -8.25 4.86
CA TYR A 128 7.96 -8.16 6.29
C TYR A 128 6.72 -8.49 7.12
N ALA A 129 6.95 -9.08 8.29
CA ALA A 129 5.93 -9.26 9.31
C ALA A 129 6.57 -9.20 10.70
N CYS A 130 5.81 -8.76 11.69
CA CYS A 130 6.23 -8.73 13.10
C CYS A 130 5.03 -8.86 14.03
N THR A 131 5.27 -9.28 15.28
CA THR A 131 4.22 -9.50 16.29
C THR A 131 3.78 -8.23 17.02
N GLU A 132 4.06 -7.04 16.49
CA GLU A 132 3.78 -5.77 17.17
C GLU A 132 2.28 -5.40 17.20
N THR A 133 1.53 -5.86 16.20
CA THR A 133 0.07 -5.66 16.11
C THR A 133 -0.62 -6.97 15.72
N LYS A 134 -1.94 -7.03 15.92
CA LYS A 134 -2.75 -8.20 15.53
C LYS A 134 -2.71 -8.52 14.02
N ASP A 135 -2.45 -7.50 13.19
CA ASP A 135 -2.34 -7.65 11.74
C ASP A 135 -0.92 -8.01 11.30
N LEU A 136 -0.01 -8.28 12.28
CA LEU A 136 1.40 -8.60 12.08
C LEU A 136 2.14 -7.51 11.29
N MET A 137 1.86 -6.26 11.64
CA MET A 137 2.46 -5.04 11.08
C MET A 137 3.20 -4.25 12.16
N PRO A 138 4.19 -3.42 11.76
CA PRO A 138 4.80 -2.46 12.67
C PRO A 138 3.77 -1.50 13.27
N ALA A 139 3.85 -1.26 14.57
CA ALA A 139 2.87 -0.46 15.30
C ALA A 139 2.71 0.97 14.78
N PRO A 140 3.80 1.74 14.49
CA PRO A 140 3.67 3.14 14.05
C PRO A 140 2.87 3.29 12.76
N ILE A 141 3.18 2.49 11.73
CA ILE A 141 2.46 2.57 10.44
C ILE A 141 1.02 2.05 10.55
N SER A 142 0.80 1.01 11.35
CA SER A 142 -0.54 0.47 11.58
C SER A 142 -1.47 1.49 12.23
N TYR A 143 -1.01 2.22 13.25
CA TYR A 143 -1.81 3.27 13.89
C TYR A 143 -2.02 4.45 12.95
N SER A 144 -1.00 4.85 12.19
CA SER A 144 -1.08 5.93 11.21
C SER A 144 -2.14 5.64 10.14
N HIS A 145 -2.20 4.43 9.61
CA HIS A 145 -3.24 4.02 8.64
C HIS A 145 -4.64 4.02 9.26
N LYS A 146 -4.78 3.38 10.41
CA LYS A 146 -6.09 3.14 11.04
C LYS A 146 -6.79 4.44 11.42
N VAL A 147 -6.08 5.43 11.98
CA VAL A 147 -6.70 6.71 12.34
C VAL A 147 -7.26 7.42 11.11
N LEU A 148 -6.53 7.47 10.01
CA LEU A 148 -6.97 8.13 8.78
C LEU A 148 -8.11 7.37 8.08
N GLN A 149 -8.07 6.04 8.10
CA GLN A 149 -9.15 5.23 7.57
C GLN A 149 -10.47 5.49 8.32
N LEU A 150 -10.45 5.46 9.65
CA LEU A 150 -11.64 5.73 10.47
C LEU A 150 -12.17 7.16 10.29
N MET A 151 -11.28 8.16 10.18
CA MET A 151 -11.67 9.54 9.89
C MET A 151 -12.32 9.66 8.50
N SER A 152 -11.79 8.98 7.49
CA SER A 152 -12.38 8.95 6.14
C SER A 152 -13.75 8.26 6.13
N GLU A 153 -13.91 7.13 6.81
CA GLU A 153 -15.19 6.44 6.96
C GLU A 153 -16.23 7.34 7.64
N ALA A 154 -15.84 8.06 8.70
CA ALA A 154 -16.70 8.98 9.40
C ALA A 154 -17.11 10.19 8.53
N ARG A 155 -16.18 10.73 7.72
CA ARG A 155 -16.46 11.79 6.75
C ARG A 155 -17.45 11.30 5.69
N LYS A 156 -17.18 10.16 5.06
CA LYS A 156 -18.03 9.59 3.98
C LYS A 156 -19.43 9.20 4.46
N SER A 157 -19.55 8.73 5.69
CA SER A 157 -20.86 8.42 6.29
C SER A 157 -21.65 9.67 6.72
N GLY A 158 -21.04 10.87 6.66
CA GLY A 158 -21.64 12.12 7.11
C GLY A 158 -21.64 12.33 8.62
N LYS A 159 -20.98 11.43 9.39
CA LYS A 159 -20.80 11.59 10.84
C LYS A 159 -19.93 12.80 11.16
N GLU A 160 -18.83 12.98 10.40
CA GLU A 160 -17.93 14.12 10.54
C GLU A 160 -18.04 15.04 9.32
N LYS A 161 -18.94 15.98 9.41
CA LYS A 161 -19.26 16.92 8.31
C LYS A 161 -18.22 17.99 8.08
N PHE A 162 -17.35 18.22 9.05
CA PHE A 162 -16.32 19.26 8.98
C PHE A 162 -14.99 18.76 8.42
N LEU A 163 -14.78 17.45 8.31
CA LEU A 163 -13.57 16.89 7.72
C LEU A 163 -13.67 16.87 6.20
N ARG A 164 -12.53 17.17 5.54
CA ARG A 164 -12.35 17.09 4.11
C ARG A 164 -11.36 15.98 3.71
N PRO A 165 -11.20 15.65 2.42
CA PRO A 165 -10.53 14.43 2.00
C PRO A 165 -9.04 14.32 2.34
N ASP A 166 -8.28 15.42 2.31
CA ASP A 166 -6.83 15.39 2.48
C ASP A 166 -6.45 15.36 3.95
N SER A 167 -5.65 14.36 4.34
CA SER A 167 -5.10 14.28 5.68
C SER A 167 -3.83 13.44 5.74
N LYS A 168 -3.01 13.72 6.77
CA LYS A 168 -1.78 13.00 7.11
C LYS A 168 -1.79 12.67 8.59
N SER A 169 -1.15 11.57 8.97
CA SER A 169 -0.93 11.19 10.36
C SER A 169 0.49 10.69 10.56
N GLN A 170 1.05 10.89 11.73
CA GLN A 170 2.36 10.41 12.13
C GLN A 170 2.32 9.96 13.58
N PHE A 171 2.85 8.76 13.85
CA PHE A 171 2.96 8.21 15.20
C PHE A 171 4.41 7.89 15.51
N SER A 172 4.91 8.45 16.62
CA SER A 172 6.23 8.15 17.18
C SER A 172 6.05 7.22 18.38
N VAL A 173 6.41 5.95 18.20
CA VAL A 173 6.23 4.88 19.20
C VAL A 173 7.52 4.67 19.97
N ILE A 174 7.40 4.55 21.30
CA ILE A 174 8.49 4.24 22.22
C ILE A 174 8.67 2.72 22.23
N TYR A 175 9.90 2.27 22.03
CA TYR A 175 10.31 0.88 22.12
C TYR A 175 11.23 0.65 23.31
N GLU A 176 10.92 -0.34 24.12
CA GLU A 176 11.77 -0.84 25.20
C GLU A 176 12.14 -2.29 24.89
N LYS A 177 13.45 -2.58 24.90
CA LYS A 177 13.97 -3.92 24.56
C LYS A 177 13.43 -4.46 23.23
N GLY A 178 13.18 -3.56 22.26
CA GLY A 178 12.68 -3.90 20.94
C GLY A 178 11.18 -4.18 20.83
N LYS A 179 10.39 -3.89 21.89
CA LYS A 179 8.92 -4.05 21.90
C LYS A 179 8.24 -2.70 22.09
N PRO A 180 7.15 -2.41 21.35
CA PRO A 180 6.42 -1.15 21.51
C PRO A 180 5.78 -1.07 22.91
N LYS A 181 5.86 0.11 23.57
CA LYS A 181 5.42 0.33 24.95
C LYS A 181 4.54 1.56 25.16
N GLY A 182 4.63 2.53 24.29
CA GLY A 182 3.88 3.78 24.43
C GLY A 182 4.08 4.67 23.21
N ILE A 183 3.49 5.84 23.23
CA ILE A 183 3.60 6.82 22.16
C ILE A 183 4.23 8.10 22.73
N SER A 184 5.29 8.58 22.08
CA SER A 184 5.96 9.82 22.47
C SER A 184 5.35 11.06 21.83
N SER A 185 4.85 10.96 20.59
CA SER A 185 4.17 12.05 19.91
C SER A 185 3.23 11.58 18.82
N ILE A 186 2.20 12.37 18.55
CA ILE A 186 1.23 12.15 17.49
C ILE A 186 1.04 13.46 16.73
N VAL A 187 1.10 13.38 15.40
CA VAL A 187 0.75 14.50 14.51
C VAL A 187 -0.40 14.06 13.60
N VAL A 188 -1.45 14.85 13.52
CA VAL A 188 -2.52 14.70 12.54
C VAL A 188 -2.76 16.03 11.86
N SER A 189 -2.56 16.08 10.55
CA SER A 189 -2.92 17.22 9.72
C SER A 189 -4.12 16.81 8.85
N THR A 190 -5.22 17.50 8.96
CA THR A 190 -6.45 17.16 8.24
C THR A 190 -7.11 18.40 7.66
N GLN A 191 -7.48 18.31 6.40
CA GLN A 191 -8.27 19.32 5.70
C GLN A 191 -9.65 19.41 6.34
N HIS A 192 -10.17 20.63 6.51
CA HIS A 192 -11.43 20.89 7.19
C HIS A 192 -12.22 22.03 6.54
N GLU A 193 -13.48 22.14 6.90
CA GLU A 193 -14.35 23.25 6.50
C GLU A 193 -13.84 24.58 7.09
N GLU A 194 -14.11 25.68 6.37
CA GLU A 194 -13.60 27.00 6.72
C GLU A 194 -14.18 27.54 8.05
N ASN A 195 -15.37 27.08 8.42
CA ASN A 195 -16.16 27.59 9.54
C ASN A 195 -15.83 26.97 10.90
N ILE A 196 -14.74 26.20 11.01
CA ILE A 196 -14.24 25.65 12.28
C ILE A 196 -12.79 26.05 12.52
N ASP A 197 -12.42 26.17 13.78
CA ASP A 197 -11.06 26.45 14.22
C ASP A 197 -10.23 25.19 14.51
N GLN A 198 -8.96 25.40 14.82
CA GLN A 198 -8.00 24.31 15.10
C GLN A 198 -8.43 23.47 16.32
N GLU A 199 -8.94 24.12 17.39
CA GLU A 199 -9.35 23.40 18.60
C GLU A 199 -10.53 22.48 18.30
N LYS A 200 -11.48 22.93 17.49
CA LYS A 200 -12.59 22.07 17.04
C LYS A 200 -12.12 20.90 16.21
N VAL A 201 -11.16 21.08 15.32
CA VAL A 201 -10.54 19.98 14.56
C VAL A 201 -9.88 18.99 15.53
N LYS A 202 -9.16 19.48 16.55
CA LYS A 202 -8.50 18.65 17.55
C LYS A 202 -9.50 17.82 18.38
N GLU A 203 -10.64 18.43 18.78
CA GLU A 203 -11.74 17.72 19.44
C GLU A 203 -12.29 16.57 18.57
N ILE A 204 -12.48 16.81 17.26
CA ILE A 204 -12.98 15.80 16.31
C ILE A 204 -11.97 14.65 16.14
N VAL A 205 -10.68 14.95 16.01
CA VAL A 205 -9.63 13.96 15.74
C VAL A 205 -9.33 13.05 16.94
N ARG A 206 -9.37 13.60 18.17
CA ARG A 206 -8.96 12.90 19.38
C ARG A 206 -9.63 11.54 19.60
N PRO A 207 -10.97 11.38 19.48
CA PRO A 207 -11.63 10.09 19.66
C PRO A 207 -11.12 9.01 18.69
N TYR A 208 -10.79 9.39 17.44
CA TYR A 208 -10.26 8.45 16.44
C TYR A 208 -8.86 7.98 16.82
N VAL A 209 -8.00 8.90 17.29
CA VAL A 209 -6.66 8.54 17.80
C VAL A 209 -6.79 7.58 18.98
N LEU A 210 -7.62 7.89 19.98
CA LEU A 210 -7.81 7.04 21.15
C LEU A 210 -8.39 5.67 20.83
N SER A 211 -9.14 5.53 19.73
CA SER A 211 -9.73 4.25 19.31
C SER A 211 -8.73 3.29 18.67
N VAL A 212 -7.61 3.78 18.14
CA VAL A 212 -6.63 2.96 17.42
C VAL A 212 -5.42 2.54 18.25
N ILE A 213 -5.14 3.26 19.34
CA ILE A 213 -3.98 3.00 20.21
C ILE A 213 -4.38 2.16 21.43
N PRO A 214 -3.45 1.39 22.02
CA PRO A 214 -3.71 0.69 23.27
C PRO A 214 -4.07 1.67 24.41
N LYS A 215 -4.94 1.22 25.31
CA LYS A 215 -5.33 2.01 26.46
C LYS A 215 -4.10 2.42 27.32
N GLY A 216 -4.00 3.70 27.60
CA GLY A 216 -2.88 4.26 28.39
C GLY A 216 -1.64 4.62 27.56
N TRP A 217 -1.68 4.49 26.24
CA TRP A 217 -0.54 4.82 25.36
C TRP A 217 -0.57 6.25 24.80
N MET A 218 -1.63 7.03 25.09
CA MET A 218 -1.70 8.42 24.63
C MET A 218 -0.49 9.21 25.14
N CYS A 219 0.14 9.98 24.25
CA CYS A 219 1.24 10.87 24.59
C CYS A 219 0.75 12.06 25.46
N ASP A 220 1.69 12.77 26.08
CA ASP A 220 1.39 14.04 26.75
C ASP A 220 0.71 15.01 25.81
N GLU A 221 -0.20 15.83 26.33
CA GLU A 221 -0.99 16.80 25.54
C GLU A 221 -0.13 17.75 24.70
N LYS A 222 1.02 18.18 25.23
CA LYS A 222 1.99 19.04 24.52
C LYS A 222 2.65 18.38 23.30
N HIS A 223 2.51 17.05 23.16
CA HIS A 223 3.04 16.27 22.05
C HIS A 223 1.95 15.71 21.13
N PHE A 224 0.70 16.10 21.36
CA PHE A 224 -0.42 15.81 20.48
C PHE A 224 -0.72 17.01 19.58
N TYR A 225 -0.24 16.96 18.36
CA TYR A 225 -0.33 18.04 17.38
C TYR A 225 -1.45 17.76 16.38
N VAL A 226 -2.42 18.65 16.29
CA VAL A 226 -3.45 18.62 15.26
C VAL A 226 -3.41 19.94 14.49
N ASN A 227 -3.20 19.89 13.18
CA ASN A 227 -3.03 21.07 12.32
C ASN A 227 -2.07 22.10 12.94
N PRO A 228 -0.82 21.77 13.27
CA PRO A 228 0.08 22.67 14.02
C PRO A 228 0.35 24.00 13.33
N THR A 229 0.12 24.09 12.02
CA THR A 229 0.20 25.35 11.25
C THR A 229 -1.11 26.17 11.31
N GLY A 230 -2.15 25.67 12.00
CA GLY A 230 -3.45 26.29 12.11
C GLY A 230 -4.43 25.84 11.02
N ARG A 231 -4.79 26.72 10.12
CA ARG A 231 -5.82 26.51 9.10
C ARG A 231 -5.36 25.56 7.98
N PHE A 232 -6.19 24.56 7.63
CA PHE A 232 -5.97 23.67 6.50
C PHE A 232 -7.28 23.47 5.72
N VAL A 233 -7.68 24.46 4.93
CA VAL A 233 -8.93 24.47 4.16
C VAL A 233 -8.68 24.11 2.69
N ILE A 234 -7.62 24.63 2.07
CA ILE A 234 -7.19 24.26 0.73
C ILE A 234 -6.27 23.04 0.87
N GLY A 235 -6.62 21.94 0.23
CA GLY A 235 -5.87 20.68 0.26
C GLY A 235 -6.11 19.86 -0.98
N GLY A 236 -5.51 18.66 -1.00
CA GLY A 236 -5.57 17.79 -2.15
C GLY A 236 -4.84 18.37 -3.36
N PRO A 237 -5.19 17.96 -4.60
CA PRO A 237 -4.52 18.40 -5.83
C PRO A 237 -4.57 19.91 -6.13
N ASP A 238 -5.39 20.65 -5.41
CA ASP A 238 -5.39 22.11 -5.46
C ASP A 238 -4.26 22.73 -4.64
N GLY A 239 -3.94 22.11 -3.52
CA GLY A 239 -2.85 22.57 -2.64
C GLY A 239 -1.45 22.13 -3.08
N ASP A 240 -1.35 20.92 -3.64
CA ASP A 240 -0.08 20.33 -4.09
C ASP A 240 -0.32 19.31 -5.22
N SER A 241 0.66 19.15 -6.10
CA SER A 241 0.59 18.18 -7.19
C SER A 241 0.88 16.77 -6.69
N GLY A 242 0.17 15.78 -7.25
CA GLY A 242 0.36 14.36 -6.98
C GLY A 242 0.89 13.59 -8.18
N LEU A 243 1.57 12.49 -7.86
CA LEU A 243 2.05 11.49 -8.82
C LEU A 243 1.87 10.08 -8.27
N THR A 244 1.57 9.13 -9.15
CA THR A 244 1.57 7.70 -8.82
C THR A 244 2.93 7.26 -8.28
N GLY A 245 2.92 6.44 -7.23
CA GLY A 245 4.13 5.81 -6.71
C GLY A 245 5.04 6.70 -5.88
N ARG A 246 4.56 7.84 -5.38
CA ARG A 246 5.33 8.72 -4.48
C ARG A 246 5.10 8.46 -2.99
N LYS A 247 4.33 7.44 -2.63
CA LYS A 247 4.03 7.03 -1.24
C LYS A 247 4.37 5.56 -0.97
N ILE A 248 5.41 5.04 -1.62
CA ILE A 248 5.80 3.63 -1.56
C ILE A 248 6.14 3.12 -0.16
N ILE A 249 6.67 3.97 0.71
CA ILE A 249 6.98 3.62 2.11
C ILE A 249 5.69 3.58 2.94
N VAL A 250 4.75 4.48 2.70
CA VAL A 250 3.39 4.45 3.27
C VAL A 250 2.64 3.20 2.82
N ASP A 251 2.79 2.80 1.56
CA ASP A 251 2.14 1.62 0.99
C ASP A 251 2.62 0.31 1.60
N THR A 252 3.80 0.27 2.22
CA THR A 252 4.46 -0.92 2.72
C THR A 252 4.58 -0.92 4.24
N TYR A 253 5.76 -0.67 4.80
CA TYR A 253 6.04 -0.91 6.22
C TYR A 253 6.41 0.35 7.01
N GLY A 254 6.23 1.54 6.44
CA GLY A 254 6.51 2.82 7.13
C GLY A 254 7.97 3.00 7.55
N GLY A 255 8.90 2.40 6.81
CA GLY A 255 10.34 2.46 7.10
C GLY A 255 10.85 1.38 8.06
N ALA A 256 9.99 0.51 8.60
CA ALA A 256 10.40 -0.58 9.49
C ALA A 256 11.10 -1.75 8.77
N ALA A 257 10.97 -1.83 7.46
CA ALA A 257 11.67 -2.77 6.59
C ALA A 257 12.25 -2.04 5.36
N PRO A 258 13.29 -2.60 4.71
CA PRO A 258 13.78 -2.10 3.44
C PRO A 258 12.69 -2.07 2.35
N HIS A 259 12.92 -1.27 1.31
CA HIS A 259 12.07 -1.18 0.14
C HIS A 259 12.92 -1.25 -1.14
N GLY A 260 12.44 -1.97 -2.15
CA GLY A 260 13.17 -2.13 -3.42
C GLY A 260 13.05 -0.94 -4.38
N GLY A 261 12.17 0.03 -4.09
CA GLY A 261 11.96 1.22 -4.91
C GLY A 261 10.79 1.14 -5.89
N GLY A 262 10.31 -0.06 -6.23
CA GLY A 262 9.19 -0.24 -7.17
C GLY A 262 7.84 0.16 -6.59
N ALA A 263 7.10 1.04 -7.28
CA ALA A 263 5.73 1.37 -6.95
C ALA A 263 4.77 0.23 -7.34
N PHE A 264 3.63 0.13 -6.64
CA PHE A 264 2.61 -0.90 -6.90
C PHE A 264 1.48 -0.41 -7.80
N SER A 265 0.89 0.75 -7.45
CA SER A 265 -0.31 1.26 -8.11
C SER A 265 -0.11 1.46 -9.61
N GLY A 266 -1.15 1.14 -10.38
CA GLY A 266 -1.14 1.22 -11.84
C GLY A 266 -0.49 0.05 -12.56
N LYS A 267 0.19 -0.87 -11.86
CA LYS A 267 0.88 -2.04 -12.42
C LYS A 267 0.03 -3.29 -12.29
N ASP A 268 -0.18 -4.01 -13.40
CA ASP A 268 -0.81 -5.33 -13.38
C ASP A 268 0.10 -6.37 -12.70
N PRO A 269 -0.46 -7.53 -12.24
CA PRO A 269 0.28 -8.48 -11.41
C PRO A 269 1.39 -9.27 -12.13
N THR A 270 1.67 -9.04 -13.41
CA THR A 270 2.84 -9.59 -14.08
C THR A 270 4.11 -8.83 -13.72
N LYS A 271 3.97 -7.59 -13.25
CA LYS A 271 5.08 -6.78 -12.77
C LYS A 271 5.47 -7.27 -11.37
N VAL A 272 6.69 -7.81 -11.27
CA VAL A 272 7.24 -8.39 -10.03
C VAL A 272 7.37 -7.36 -8.91
N ASP A 273 7.54 -6.08 -9.22
CA ASP A 273 7.50 -5.00 -8.23
C ASP A 273 6.28 -5.13 -7.30
N ARG A 274 5.13 -5.47 -7.87
CA ARG A 274 3.89 -5.63 -7.12
C ARG A 274 3.70 -7.07 -6.65
N SER A 275 3.68 -8.03 -7.55
CA SER A 275 3.33 -9.42 -7.23
C SER A 275 4.35 -10.10 -6.32
N ALA A 276 5.64 -9.89 -6.52
CA ALA A 276 6.67 -10.48 -5.67
C ALA A 276 6.73 -9.81 -4.28
N ALA A 277 6.44 -8.52 -4.15
CA ALA A 277 6.27 -7.89 -2.84
C ALA A 277 5.07 -8.48 -2.08
N TYR A 278 3.97 -8.78 -2.78
CA TYR A 278 2.80 -9.41 -2.18
C TYR A 278 3.08 -10.84 -1.71
N VAL A 279 3.73 -11.68 -2.52
CA VAL A 279 4.07 -13.04 -2.09
C VAL A 279 5.12 -13.04 -0.99
N ALA A 280 6.08 -12.13 -1.02
CA ALA A 280 7.06 -11.99 0.06
C ALA A 280 6.37 -11.62 1.39
N ARG A 281 5.38 -10.71 1.37
CA ARG A 281 4.53 -10.40 2.53
C ARG A 281 3.73 -11.63 2.98
N TYR A 282 3.11 -12.34 2.07
CA TYR A 282 2.32 -13.55 2.36
C TYR A 282 3.16 -14.61 3.10
N LEU A 283 4.35 -14.89 2.61
CA LEU A 283 5.26 -15.85 3.23
C LEU A 283 5.76 -15.37 4.60
N ALA A 284 6.24 -14.12 4.69
CA ALA A 284 6.71 -13.53 5.95
C ALA A 284 5.61 -13.53 7.02
N LYS A 285 4.37 -13.17 6.63
CA LYS A 285 3.23 -13.17 7.54
C LYS A 285 2.90 -14.56 8.06
N ASN A 286 2.91 -15.58 7.20
CA ASN A 286 2.65 -16.95 7.61
C ASN A 286 3.75 -17.53 8.51
N ILE A 287 5.01 -17.19 8.30
CA ILE A 287 6.13 -17.60 9.16
C ILE A 287 5.95 -17.03 10.57
N VAL A 288 5.64 -15.74 10.68
CA VAL A 288 5.40 -15.10 11.98
C VAL A 288 4.12 -15.61 12.63
N ALA A 289 3.04 -15.77 11.88
CA ALA A 289 1.77 -16.32 12.37
C ALA A 289 1.91 -17.77 12.87
N ALA A 290 2.81 -18.56 12.27
CA ALA A 290 3.12 -19.92 12.71
C ALA A 290 3.92 -19.97 14.03
N GLY A 291 4.36 -18.82 14.56
CA GLY A 291 5.19 -18.74 15.77
C GLY A 291 6.66 -19.14 15.56
N VAL A 292 7.08 -19.21 14.30
CA VAL A 292 8.47 -19.57 13.94
C VAL A 292 9.45 -18.49 14.36
N ALA A 293 9.06 -17.22 14.24
CA ALA A 293 9.84 -16.07 14.69
C ALA A 293 8.92 -14.90 15.10
N GLU A 294 9.42 -13.95 15.92
CA GLU A 294 8.71 -12.70 16.24
C GLU A 294 8.72 -11.69 15.07
N LYS A 295 9.73 -11.78 14.20
CA LYS A 295 9.93 -10.92 13.01
C LYS A 295 10.46 -11.76 11.87
N CYS A 296 10.05 -11.44 10.66
CA CYS A 296 10.54 -12.07 9.44
C CYS A 296 10.65 -11.04 8.32
N LEU A 297 11.82 -10.92 7.74
CA LEU A 297 12.09 -10.18 6.51
C LEU A 297 12.42 -11.17 5.40
N ILE A 298 11.79 -11.02 4.24
CA ILE A 298 12.09 -11.80 3.03
C ILE A 298 12.45 -10.81 1.93
N GLN A 299 13.57 -11.05 1.25
CA GLN A 299 13.93 -10.38 0.00
C GLN A 299 13.86 -11.38 -1.15
N LEU A 300 13.24 -10.98 -2.25
CA LEU A 300 13.29 -11.67 -3.54
C LEU A 300 13.97 -10.76 -4.55
N SER A 301 14.80 -11.34 -5.45
CA SER A 301 15.41 -10.59 -6.55
C SER A 301 15.13 -11.26 -7.88
N TYR A 302 14.90 -10.44 -8.92
CA TYR A 302 14.62 -10.92 -10.29
C TYR A 302 15.52 -10.26 -11.31
N ALA A 303 15.73 -10.93 -12.43
CA ALA A 303 16.32 -10.38 -13.64
C ALA A 303 15.28 -10.38 -14.77
N ILE A 304 15.35 -9.40 -15.64
CA ILE A 304 14.48 -9.31 -16.81
C ILE A 304 14.55 -10.61 -17.65
N GLY A 305 13.40 -11.12 -18.04
CA GLY A 305 13.28 -12.35 -18.86
C GLY A 305 13.57 -13.67 -18.14
N VAL A 306 13.90 -13.64 -16.83
CA VAL A 306 14.11 -14.83 -15.99
C VAL A 306 12.86 -15.09 -15.15
N SER A 307 12.34 -16.32 -15.18
CA SER A 307 11.08 -16.66 -14.49
C SER A 307 11.24 -16.83 -12.99
N GLN A 308 12.31 -17.47 -12.53
CA GLN A 308 12.52 -17.73 -11.11
C GLN A 308 13.35 -16.61 -10.47
N PRO A 309 13.17 -16.32 -9.17
CA PRO A 309 14.03 -15.36 -8.49
C PRO A 309 15.50 -15.80 -8.55
N LEU A 310 16.40 -14.82 -8.70
CA LEU A 310 17.85 -15.04 -8.68
C LEU A 310 18.33 -15.37 -7.26
N SER A 311 17.69 -14.80 -6.25
CA SER A 311 17.99 -15.06 -4.85
C SER A 311 16.76 -14.91 -3.98
N ILE A 312 16.76 -15.66 -2.88
CA ILE A 312 15.83 -15.55 -1.76
C ILE A 312 16.71 -15.30 -0.54
N TYR A 313 16.44 -14.23 0.21
CA TYR A 313 17.11 -13.95 1.48
C TYR A 313 16.08 -13.84 2.59
N ILE A 314 16.37 -14.46 3.73
CA ILE A 314 15.48 -14.46 4.90
C ILE A 314 16.27 -14.04 6.14
N ASP A 315 15.70 -13.06 6.87
CA ASP A 315 16.18 -12.64 8.17
C ASP A 315 15.06 -12.77 9.20
N LEU A 316 15.28 -13.58 10.22
CA LEU A 316 14.36 -13.78 11.34
C LEU A 316 14.69 -12.88 12.53
N PHE A 317 15.75 -12.06 12.43
CA PHE A 317 16.23 -11.18 13.49
C PHE A 317 16.59 -11.91 14.80
N ASP A 318 16.82 -13.21 14.72
CA ASP A 318 17.31 -14.04 15.80
C ASP A 318 18.79 -14.43 15.56
N SER A 319 19.40 -15.07 16.53
CA SER A 319 20.80 -15.51 16.45
C SER A 319 20.99 -16.91 15.87
N GLU A 320 19.90 -17.56 15.41
CA GLU A 320 19.94 -18.92 14.88
C GLU A 320 20.02 -18.93 13.35
N ASP A 321 21.21 -18.75 12.77
CA ASP A 321 21.44 -18.74 11.30
C ASP A 321 20.89 -19.96 10.56
N ASN A 322 20.86 -21.12 11.22
CA ASN A 322 20.37 -22.35 10.58
C ASN A 322 18.88 -22.34 10.27
N LYS A 323 18.08 -21.61 11.05
CA LYS A 323 16.63 -21.54 10.87
C LYS A 323 16.23 -20.74 9.63
N SER A 324 16.87 -19.59 9.40
CA SER A 324 16.68 -18.79 8.19
C SER A 324 17.00 -19.57 6.94
N LYS A 325 18.15 -20.27 6.89
CA LYS A 325 18.54 -21.12 5.76
C LYS A 325 17.56 -22.27 5.51
N LYS A 326 17.08 -22.92 6.57
CA LYS A 326 16.08 -23.98 6.44
C LYS A 326 14.79 -23.48 5.80
N ILE A 327 14.31 -22.29 6.19
CA ILE A 327 13.10 -21.69 5.63
C ILE A 327 13.34 -21.29 4.16
N GLU A 328 14.49 -20.72 3.83
CA GLU A 328 14.88 -20.40 2.45
C GLU A 328 14.83 -21.66 1.56
N GLU A 329 15.38 -22.78 2.00
CA GLU A 329 15.28 -24.06 1.28
C GLU A 329 13.84 -24.55 1.15
N ILE A 330 13.03 -24.42 2.20
CA ILE A 330 11.63 -24.81 2.15
C ILE A 330 10.89 -23.98 1.10
N ILE A 331 11.09 -22.67 1.10
CA ILE A 331 10.43 -21.76 0.14
C ILE A 331 10.89 -22.08 -1.28
N SER A 332 12.19 -22.16 -1.54
CA SER A 332 12.72 -22.40 -2.89
C SER A 332 12.28 -23.75 -3.49
N LYS A 333 12.09 -24.78 -2.66
CA LYS A 333 11.69 -26.13 -3.12
C LYS A 333 10.18 -26.31 -3.28
N ASN A 334 9.35 -25.55 -2.57
CA ASN A 334 7.91 -25.86 -2.46
C ASN A 334 7.02 -24.74 -3.00
N PHE A 335 7.53 -23.57 -3.36
CA PHE A 335 6.75 -22.46 -3.90
C PHE A 335 7.25 -22.07 -5.30
N ASN A 336 6.33 -22.02 -6.24
CA ASN A 336 6.64 -21.48 -7.56
C ASN A 336 6.57 -19.95 -7.49
N LEU A 337 7.75 -19.32 -7.42
CA LEU A 337 7.89 -17.86 -7.33
C LEU A 337 8.10 -17.20 -8.70
N SER A 338 7.80 -17.88 -9.81
CA SER A 338 7.69 -17.23 -11.12
C SER A 338 6.53 -16.21 -11.11
N PRO A 339 6.54 -15.18 -11.99
CA PRO A 339 5.43 -14.22 -12.09
C PRO A 339 4.07 -14.90 -12.24
N ARG A 340 3.98 -15.97 -13.06
CA ARG A 340 2.78 -16.77 -13.20
C ARG A 340 2.43 -17.52 -11.91
N GLY A 341 3.39 -18.22 -11.30
CA GLY A 341 3.16 -18.99 -10.07
C GLY A 341 2.64 -18.11 -8.93
N ILE A 342 3.15 -16.89 -8.79
CA ILE A 342 2.68 -15.92 -7.80
C ILE A 342 1.23 -15.50 -8.08
N ARG A 343 0.90 -15.17 -9.35
CA ARG A 343 -0.46 -14.77 -9.74
C ARG A 343 -1.48 -15.87 -9.50
N GLU A 344 -1.12 -17.13 -9.76
CA GLU A 344 -1.96 -18.29 -9.50
C GLU A 344 -2.13 -18.54 -8.01
N LEU A 345 -1.03 -18.54 -7.23
CA LEU A 345 -1.03 -18.74 -5.78
C LEU A 345 -1.93 -17.72 -5.07
N LEU A 346 -1.77 -16.45 -5.39
CA LEU A 346 -2.48 -15.34 -4.74
C LEU A 346 -3.76 -14.92 -5.48
N LYS A 347 -4.08 -15.54 -6.65
CA LYS A 347 -5.26 -15.25 -7.48
C LYS A 347 -5.38 -13.77 -7.89
N LEU A 348 -4.28 -13.22 -8.40
CA LEU A 348 -4.12 -11.79 -8.64
C LEU A 348 -4.75 -11.27 -9.94
N ASN A 349 -5.13 -12.12 -10.90
CA ASN A 349 -5.73 -11.71 -12.18
C ASN A 349 -7.22 -11.34 -11.99
N LYS A 350 -7.49 -10.33 -11.16
CA LYS A 350 -8.82 -9.85 -10.80
C LYS A 350 -8.83 -8.34 -10.58
N PRO A 351 -9.98 -7.67 -10.72
CA PRO A 351 -10.11 -6.23 -10.41
C PRO A 351 -10.21 -6.02 -8.88
N ILE A 352 -9.07 -6.07 -8.18
CA ILE A 352 -8.95 -6.04 -6.72
C ILE A 352 -8.01 -4.93 -6.21
N TYR A 353 -7.51 -4.08 -7.10
CA TYR A 353 -6.39 -3.20 -6.83
C TYR A 353 -6.78 -1.81 -6.34
N GLN A 354 -7.89 -1.24 -6.80
CA GLN A 354 -8.31 0.10 -6.37
C GLN A 354 -8.41 0.23 -4.84
N LYS A 355 -8.88 -0.81 -4.15
CA LYS A 355 -8.97 -0.82 -2.67
C LYS A 355 -7.60 -0.81 -1.97
N THR A 356 -6.54 -1.21 -2.66
CA THR A 356 -5.19 -1.27 -2.08
C THR A 356 -4.49 0.09 -2.09
N ALA A 357 -4.94 1.00 -2.93
CA ALA A 357 -4.26 2.25 -3.22
C ALA A 357 -4.22 3.26 -2.06
N ALA A 358 -4.94 3.03 -0.96
CA ALA A 358 -4.88 3.87 0.23
C ALA A 358 -4.87 3.03 1.51
N TYR A 359 -4.28 3.60 2.58
CA TYR A 359 -4.19 2.99 3.92
C TYR A 359 -3.35 1.71 3.97
N GLY A 360 -2.34 1.59 3.09
CA GLY A 360 -1.38 0.50 3.01
C GLY A 360 -1.89 -0.72 2.23
N HIS A 361 -0.97 -1.37 1.51
CA HIS A 361 -1.22 -2.64 0.83
C HIS A 361 -1.15 -3.83 1.79
N PHE A 362 -0.55 -3.65 2.97
CA PHE A 362 -0.33 -4.69 3.98
C PHE A 362 -1.04 -4.35 5.29
N GLY A 363 -1.27 -5.39 6.12
CA GLY A 363 -2.02 -5.24 7.37
C GLY A 363 -3.52 -5.12 7.20
N ARG A 364 -4.04 -5.56 6.07
CA ARG A 364 -5.47 -5.56 5.74
C ARG A 364 -6.10 -6.93 6.00
N GLN A 365 -7.43 -7.00 5.91
CA GLN A 365 -8.14 -8.29 6.01
C GLN A 365 -8.43 -8.84 4.61
N PRO A 366 -8.17 -10.15 4.37
CA PRO A 366 -8.59 -10.80 3.13
C PRO A 366 -10.09 -10.71 2.91
N GLU A 367 -10.52 -10.47 1.66
CA GLU A 367 -11.93 -10.42 1.29
C GLU A 367 -12.31 -11.60 0.37
N ASP A 368 -13.61 -11.93 0.33
CA ASP A 368 -14.13 -13.06 -0.47
C ASP A 368 -13.95 -12.88 -1.99
N ASN A 369 -13.92 -11.62 -2.47
CA ASN A 369 -13.65 -11.30 -3.88
C ASN A 369 -12.19 -11.56 -4.29
N GLY A 370 -11.28 -11.80 -3.33
CA GLY A 370 -9.86 -12.04 -3.50
C GLY A 370 -8.97 -10.84 -3.18
N SER A 371 -9.54 -9.69 -2.81
CA SER A 371 -8.76 -8.54 -2.34
C SER A 371 -7.94 -8.94 -1.10
N PHE A 372 -6.70 -8.46 -1.04
CA PHE A 372 -5.77 -8.75 0.04
C PHE A 372 -5.50 -10.24 0.29
N SER A 373 -5.54 -11.08 -0.75
CA SER A 373 -5.29 -12.53 -0.65
C SER A 373 -3.91 -12.86 -0.04
N TRP A 374 -2.93 -11.98 -0.19
CA TRP A 374 -1.59 -12.06 0.42
C TRP A 374 -1.55 -11.82 1.93
N GLU A 375 -2.67 -11.46 2.52
CA GLU A 375 -2.81 -11.32 3.98
C GLU A 375 -3.38 -12.58 4.65
N LYS A 376 -3.69 -13.66 3.90
CA LYS A 376 -4.12 -14.94 4.45
C LYS A 376 -3.02 -15.59 5.28
N THR A 377 -3.42 -16.33 6.32
CA THR A 377 -2.54 -17.09 7.21
C THR A 377 -2.82 -18.59 7.13
N ASP A 378 -3.03 -19.09 5.93
CA ASP A 378 -3.40 -20.48 5.63
C ASP A 378 -2.21 -21.46 5.56
N LEU A 379 -0.96 -20.96 5.66
CA LEU A 379 0.25 -21.77 5.73
C LEU A 379 0.79 -22.00 7.16
N ILE A 380 0.05 -21.60 8.21
CA ILE A 380 0.49 -21.78 9.62
C ILE A 380 0.90 -23.23 9.90
N LYS A 381 0.00 -24.17 9.67
CA LYS A 381 0.26 -25.61 9.90
C LYS A 381 1.43 -26.13 9.06
N TYR A 382 1.54 -25.62 7.83
CA TYR A 382 2.64 -25.99 6.93
C TYR A 382 4.01 -25.61 7.53
N PHE A 383 4.20 -24.36 7.93
CA PHE A 383 5.47 -23.93 8.54
C PHE A 383 5.73 -24.57 9.90
N GLN A 384 4.70 -24.77 10.75
CA GLN A 384 4.86 -25.48 12.02
C GLN A 384 5.34 -26.93 11.84
N SER A 385 4.99 -27.60 10.75
CA SER A 385 5.38 -28.99 10.49
C SER A 385 6.77 -29.12 9.83
N LYS A 386 7.30 -28.04 9.28
CA LYS A 386 8.54 -28.06 8.47
C LYS A 386 9.72 -27.37 9.15
N VAL A 387 9.48 -26.45 10.07
CA VAL A 387 10.50 -25.69 10.79
C VAL A 387 10.60 -26.15 12.22
#